data_cc957a696ed617c0e237e1ab36a1b425
#
_entry.id   cc957a696ed617c0e237e1ab36a1b425
#
_cell.length_a   1.000
_cell.length_b   1.000
_cell.length_c   1.000
_cell.angle_alpha   90.00
_cell.angle_beta   90.00
_cell.angle_gamma   90.00
#
_symmetry.space_group_name_H-M   'P 1'
#
loop_
_entity.id
_entity.type
_entity.pdbx_description
1 polymer ?
#
loop_
_entity_poly.entity_id
_entity_poly.type
_entity_poly.pdbx_seq_one_letter_code
_entity_poly.pdbx_strand_id
1 'polypeptide(L)'
;MALSVIKFSSEDCGTCHRMSHYDSLVVEELGCLFVNVMLQNTNTYRKYRNILLSKFPNKEGMGWPTYLVVINPDSDFEVIGDLKGGMAKGDFRTRLANILNSYAN
;
A
#
# COMPACT_ATOMS: atom_id res chain seq x y z
N MET A 1 1.10 -16.43 -8.42
CA MET A 1 0.32 -15.19 -8.24
C MET A 1 1.12 -14.23 -7.39
N ALA A 2 1.33 -13.01 -7.87
CA ALA A 2 2.15 -12.03 -7.17
C ALA A 2 1.25 -11.10 -6.36
N LEU A 3 1.48 -11.06 -5.05
CA LEU A 3 0.85 -10.10 -4.15
C LEU A 3 1.83 -8.99 -3.84
N SER A 4 1.38 -7.77 -4.00
CA SER A 4 2.19 -6.58 -3.74
C SER A 4 1.44 -5.65 -2.80
N VAL A 5 2.18 -4.98 -1.93
CA VAL A 5 1.64 -3.87 -1.13
C VAL A 5 2.26 -2.60 -1.70
N ILE A 6 1.40 -1.72 -2.18
CA ILE A 6 1.83 -0.45 -2.77
C ILE A 6 1.50 0.66 -1.79
N LYS A 7 2.54 1.36 -1.35
CA LYS A 7 2.43 2.48 -0.42
C LYS A 7 2.42 3.78 -1.22
N PHE A 8 1.38 4.59 -1.02
CA PHE A 8 1.30 5.93 -1.60
C PHE A 8 1.60 6.94 -0.49
N SER A 9 2.66 7.70 -0.65
CA SER A 9 3.15 8.62 0.35
C SER A 9 3.51 9.98 -0.26
N SER A 10 3.77 10.95 0.60
CA SER A 10 4.16 12.30 0.20
C SER A 10 5.44 12.69 0.93
N GLU A 11 6.25 13.53 0.29
CA GLU A 11 7.48 14.04 0.90
C GLU A 11 7.23 14.79 2.21
N ASP A 12 6.06 15.44 2.33
CA ASP A 12 5.71 16.24 3.50
C ASP A 12 4.98 15.43 4.58
N CYS A 13 4.89 14.13 4.43
CA CYS A 13 4.13 13.29 5.34
C CYS A 13 5.04 12.68 6.41
N GLY A 14 5.00 13.24 7.62
CA GLY A 14 5.79 12.72 8.74
C GLY A 14 5.38 11.31 9.14
N THR A 15 4.08 11.00 9.08
CA THR A 15 3.56 9.66 9.37
C THR A 15 4.07 8.63 8.36
N CYS A 16 4.11 9.00 7.08
CA CYS A 16 4.65 8.13 6.03
C CYS A 16 6.11 7.79 6.32
N HIS A 17 6.88 8.80 6.70
CA HIS A 17 8.29 8.63 7.01
C HIS A 17 8.48 7.75 8.24
N ARG A 18 7.70 7.98 9.29
CA ARG A 18 7.79 7.18 10.52
C ARG A 18 7.51 5.71 10.22
N MET A 19 6.47 5.42 9.45
CA MET A 19 6.13 4.03 9.11
C MET A 19 7.17 3.37 8.20
N SER A 20 7.95 4.16 7.46
CA SER A 20 8.99 3.61 6.58
C SER A 20 10.07 2.84 7.36
N HIS A 21 10.15 3.01 8.67
CA HIS A 21 11.11 2.27 9.49
C HIS A 21 10.74 0.79 9.65
N TYR A 22 9.49 0.41 9.38
CA TYR A 22 9.06 -0.99 9.59
C TYR A 22 8.11 -1.53 8.51
N ASP A 23 7.48 -0.70 7.69
CA ASP A 23 6.42 -1.16 6.78
C ASP A 23 6.93 -2.17 5.75
N SER A 24 8.04 -1.89 5.08
CA SER A 24 8.57 -2.81 4.07
C SER A 24 9.01 -4.15 4.69
N LEU A 25 9.57 -4.10 5.89
CA LEU A 25 9.99 -5.32 6.58
C LEU A 25 8.80 -6.21 6.90
N VAL A 26 7.71 -5.64 7.40
CA VAL A 26 6.49 -6.39 7.71
C VAL A 26 5.90 -6.98 6.44
N VAL A 27 5.82 -6.20 5.36
CA VAL A 27 5.29 -6.66 4.07
C VAL A 27 6.09 -7.87 3.57
N GLU A 28 7.41 -7.76 3.59
CA GLU A 28 8.28 -8.84 3.12
C GLU A 28 8.19 -10.08 3.99
N GLU A 29 8.10 -9.91 5.32
CA GLU A 29 7.91 -11.03 6.24
C GLU A 29 6.62 -11.79 5.96
N LEU A 30 5.58 -11.11 5.48
CA LEU A 30 4.30 -11.72 5.16
C LEU A 30 4.26 -12.27 3.73
N GLY A 31 5.39 -12.24 3.02
CA GLY A 31 5.52 -12.88 1.72
C GLY A 31 5.06 -12.04 0.54
N CYS A 32 4.92 -10.73 0.73
CA CYS A 32 4.49 -9.82 -0.34
C CYS A 32 5.64 -8.96 -0.84
N LEU A 33 5.52 -8.48 -2.07
CA LEU A 33 6.42 -7.48 -2.60
C LEU A 33 5.99 -6.10 -2.09
N PHE A 34 6.94 -5.21 -1.90
CA PHE A 34 6.67 -3.86 -1.43
C PHE A 34 7.07 -2.82 -2.47
N VAL A 35 6.18 -1.89 -2.75
CA VAL A 35 6.45 -0.77 -3.68
C VAL A 35 6.10 0.52 -2.95
N ASN A 36 7.06 1.44 -2.89
CA ASN A 36 6.82 2.78 -2.33
C ASN A 36 6.64 3.78 -3.47
N VAL A 37 5.48 4.43 -3.50
CA VAL A 37 5.16 5.45 -4.50
C VAL A 37 5.07 6.79 -3.80
N MET A 38 6.05 7.64 -4.06
CA MET A 38 6.03 9.03 -3.60
C MET A 38 5.25 9.85 -4.63
N LEU A 39 4.20 10.57 -4.22
CA LEU A 39 3.35 11.27 -5.19
C LEU A 39 4.10 12.35 -5.98
N GLN A 40 5.18 12.90 -5.40
CA GLN A 40 6.02 13.87 -6.08
C GLN A 40 6.95 13.24 -7.12
N ASN A 41 7.13 11.92 -7.09
CA ASN A 41 7.88 11.20 -8.12
C ASN A 41 6.95 10.88 -9.28
N THR A 42 6.95 11.75 -10.29
CA THR A 42 6.00 11.69 -11.41
C THR A 42 6.05 10.35 -12.14
N ASN A 43 7.24 9.81 -12.37
CA ASN A 43 7.38 8.56 -13.13
C ASN A 43 6.77 7.37 -12.40
N THR A 44 7.07 7.24 -11.10
CA THR A 44 6.54 6.13 -10.30
C THR A 44 5.05 6.29 -10.09
N TYR A 45 4.60 7.50 -9.80
CA TYR A 45 3.17 7.76 -9.60
C TYR A 45 2.37 7.46 -10.87
N ARG A 46 2.88 7.87 -12.04
CA ARG A 46 2.19 7.61 -13.30
C ARG A 46 2.00 6.12 -13.54
N LYS A 47 2.97 5.30 -13.14
CA LYS A 47 2.89 3.85 -13.29
C LYS A 47 1.76 3.23 -12.46
N TYR A 48 1.55 3.73 -11.24
CA TYR A 48 0.63 3.10 -10.28
C TYR A 48 -0.65 3.89 -10.01
N ARG A 49 -0.81 5.09 -10.60
CA ARG A 49 -1.95 5.95 -10.30
C ARG A 49 -3.30 5.32 -10.61
N ASN A 50 -3.37 4.48 -11.65
CA ASN A 50 -4.64 3.85 -12.01
C ASN A 50 -5.12 2.90 -10.92
N ILE A 51 -4.19 2.23 -10.25
CA ILE A 51 -4.51 1.35 -9.12
C ILE A 51 -5.06 2.19 -7.97
N LEU A 52 -4.41 3.30 -7.63
CA LEU A 52 -4.88 4.19 -6.57
C LEU A 52 -6.27 4.74 -6.90
N LEU A 53 -6.47 5.25 -8.11
CA LEU A 53 -7.71 5.91 -8.50
C LEU A 53 -8.86 4.91 -8.68
N SER A 54 -8.57 3.62 -8.89
CA SER A 54 -9.61 2.60 -8.93
C SER A 54 -10.26 2.41 -7.56
N LYS A 55 -9.51 2.62 -6.49
CA LYS A 55 -10.00 2.48 -5.11
C LYS A 55 -10.44 3.82 -4.54
N PHE A 56 -9.73 4.90 -4.86
CA PHE A 56 -10.00 6.24 -4.34
C PHE A 56 -10.12 7.23 -5.51
N PRO A 57 -11.29 7.25 -6.20
CA PRO A 57 -11.50 8.19 -7.31
C PRO A 57 -11.26 9.63 -6.85
N ASN A 58 -10.51 10.38 -7.62
CA ASN A 58 -10.09 11.75 -7.29
C ASN A 58 -9.30 11.83 -5.97
N LYS A 59 -8.74 10.70 -5.51
CA LYS A 59 -8.02 10.58 -4.24
C LYS A 59 -8.88 10.85 -3.01
N GLU A 60 -10.19 10.85 -3.16
CA GLU A 60 -11.09 11.05 -2.03
C GLU A 60 -11.05 9.84 -1.09
N GLY A 61 -10.93 10.11 0.20
CA GLY A 61 -10.94 9.09 1.23
C GLY A 61 -9.61 8.40 1.47
N MET A 62 -8.57 8.71 0.68
CA MET A 62 -7.27 8.12 0.96
C MET A 62 -6.63 8.75 2.20
N GLY A 63 -5.83 7.97 2.90
CA GLY A 63 -5.06 8.46 4.04
C GLY A 63 -3.61 8.73 3.67
N TRP A 64 -2.83 9.23 4.63
CA TRP A 64 -1.41 9.47 4.48
C TRP A 64 -0.65 8.75 5.58
N PRO A 65 -0.01 7.61 5.27
CA PRO A 65 0.05 6.95 3.96
C PRO A 65 -1.21 6.13 3.65
N THR A 66 -1.37 5.76 2.37
CA THR A 66 -2.34 4.75 1.94
C THR A 66 -1.58 3.54 1.41
N TYR A 67 -1.94 2.35 1.90
CA TYR A 67 -1.37 1.09 1.41
C TYR A 67 -2.46 0.32 0.68
N LEU A 68 -2.18 -0.13 -0.53
CA LEU A 68 -3.09 -0.99 -1.27
C LEU A 68 -2.47 -2.37 -1.43
N VAL A 69 -3.25 -3.40 -1.10
CA VAL A 69 -2.84 -4.80 -1.31
C VAL A 69 -3.39 -5.22 -2.66
N VAL A 70 -2.52 -5.59 -3.59
CA VAL A 70 -2.86 -5.71 -5.01
C VAL A 70 -2.33 -7.02 -5.57
N ILE A 71 -3.17 -7.68 -6.36
CA ILE A 71 -2.78 -8.86 -7.15
C ILE A 71 -2.42 -8.37 -8.54
N ASN A 72 -1.28 -8.84 -9.07
CA ASN A 72 -0.82 -8.58 -10.45
C ASN A 72 -0.82 -7.08 -10.80
N PRO A 73 -0.05 -6.25 -10.07
CA PRO A 73 -0.09 -4.79 -10.28
C PRO A 73 0.38 -4.34 -11.67
N ASP A 74 1.11 -5.19 -12.39
CA ASP A 74 1.66 -4.84 -13.70
C ASP A 74 0.78 -5.29 -14.87
N SER A 75 -0.37 -5.88 -14.60
CA SER A 75 -1.27 -6.38 -15.63
C SER A 75 -2.72 -6.13 -15.23
N ASP A 76 -3.60 -7.15 -15.31
CA ASP A 76 -4.97 -7.02 -14.84
C ASP A 76 -4.98 -7.06 -13.31
N PHE A 77 -4.83 -5.90 -12.70
CA PHE A 77 -4.69 -5.81 -11.25
C PHE A 77 -6.05 -5.95 -10.54
N GLU A 78 -5.97 -6.46 -9.31
CA GLU A 78 -7.12 -6.50 -8.41
C GLU A 78 -6.68 -5.97 -7.05
N VAL A 79 -7.41 -4.98 -6.51
CA VAL A 79 -7.16 -4.46 -5.17
C VAL A 79 -7.99 -5.29 -4.17
N ILE A 80 -7.32 -6.00 -3.28
CA ILE A 80 -7.99 -6.89 -2.32
C ILE A 80 -8.12 -6.29 -0.93
N GLY A 81 -7.49 -5.16 -0.68
CA GLY A 81 -7.62 -4.48 0.60
C GLY A 81 -6.82 -3.19 0.65
N ASP A 82 -7.09 -2.41 1.68
CA ASP A 82 -6.37 -1.15 1.90
C ASP A 82 -6.15 -0.89 3.37
N LEU A 83 -5.09 -0.12 3.65
CA LEU A 83 -4.79 0.38 4.99
C LEU A 83 -4.50 1.87 4.86
N LYS A 84 -5.05 2.68 5.76
CA LYS A 84 -4.95 4.14 5.69
C LYS A 84 -4.47 4.73 7.00
N GLY A 85 -3.63 5.75 6.87
CA GLY A 85 -3.18 6.52 8.01
C GLY A 85 -2.08 5.85 8.81
N GLY A 86 -1.73 6.48 9.92
CA GLY A 86 -0.65 6.01 10.78
C GLY A 86 -1.10 4.91 11.72
N MET A 87 -0.24 3.91 11.89
CA MET A 87 -0.45 2.86 12.85
C MET A 87 0.89 2.31 13.31
N ALA A 88 0.93 1.72 14.50
CA ALA A 88 2.13 1.10 15.04
C ALA A 88 2.43 -0.19 14.28
N LYS A 89 3.67 -0.66 14.39
CA LYS A 89 4.13 -1.86 13.68
C LYS A 89 3.24 -3.06 13.91
N GLY A 90 2.82 -3.31 15.16
CA GLY A 90 1.98 -4.46 15.50
C GLY A 90 0.60 -4.38 14.86
N ASP A 91 -0.01 -3.18 14.87
CA ASP A 91 -1.31 -2.96 14.23
C ASP A 91 -1.21 -3.12 12.72
N PHE A 92 -0.16 -2.58 12.12
CA PHE A 92 0.08 -2.71 10.70
C PHE A 92 0.19 -4.17 10.29
N ARG A 93 0.99 -4.94 11.04
CA ARG A 93 1.15 -6.38 10.78
C ARG A 93 -0.18 -7.12 10.90
N THR A 94 -0.93 -6.88 11.97
CA THR A 94 -2.20 -7.56 12.21
C THR A 94 -3.22 -7.27 11.12
N ARG A 95 -3.36 -6.01 10.75
CA ARG A 95 -4.33 -5.61 9.72
C ARG A 95 -3.96 -6.16 8.35
N LEU A 96 -2.67 -6.11 8.00
CA LEU A 96 -2.20 -6.64 6.73
C LEU A 96 -2.40 -8.16 6.69
N ALA A 97 -2.03 -8.86 7.76
CA ALA A 97 -2.23 -10.31 7.85
C ALA A 97 -3.70 -10.70 7.69
N ASN A 98 -4.61 -9.92 8.30
CA ASN A 98 -6.05 -10.17 8.18
C ASN A 98 -6.53 -10.04 6.73
N ILE A 99 -6.06 -9.05 6.00
CA ILE A 99 -6.39 -8.89 4.57
C ILE A 99 -5.92 -10.11 3.78
N LEU A 100 -4.68 -10.53 4.01
CA LEU A 100 -4.09 -11.67 3.30
C LEU A 100 -4.83 -12.96 3.62
N ASN A 101 -5.17 -13.18 4.90
CA ASN A 101 -5.90 -14.37 5.33
C ASN A 101 -7.31 -14.41 4.77
N SER A 102 -8.00 -13.27 4.71
CA SER A 102 -9.35 -13.19 4.13
C SER A 102 -9.33 -13.52 2.64
N TYR A 103 -8.31 -13.08 1.95
CA TYR A 103 -8.16 -13.39 0.53
C TYR A 103 -7.86 -14.88 0.31
N ALA A 104 -7.01 -15.46 1.16
CA ALA A 104 -6.60 -16.86 1.02
C ALA A 104 -7.75 -17.84 1.33
N ASN A 105 -8.73 -17.41 2.10
CA ASN A 105 -9.89 -18.21 2.43
C ASN A 105 -11.03 -17.93 1.46
#